data_9053d7e45f0e6e02b93cafd36b599bd3
#
_entry.id   9053d7e45f0e6e02b93cafd36b599bd3
#
_cell.length_a   1.000
_cell.length_b   1.000
_cell.length_c   1.000
_cell.angle_alpha   90.00
_cell.angle_beta   90.00
_cell.angle_gamma   90.00
#
_symmetry.space_group_name_H-M   'P 1'
#
loop_
_entity.id
_entity.type
_entity.pdbx_description
1 polymer ?
#
loop_
_entity_poly.entity_id
_entity_poly.type
_entity_poly.pdbx_seq_one_letter_code
_entity_poly.pdbx_strand_id
1 'polypeptide(L)'
;MLFRSPASIAPVQFAFRGFALTRAPMSPPPGTWWARVAVTRASGLLLATNEGPEVWRGRARQMLGTELAEYVDQQRGVYRAASFAAGELTGCFFIGAAETAPQWDAVKTLFAAQTLADDARRVLLTGRPAEGFFSAGPIVCACFSVGMATIRAAIQAGAASAEAIGEALRAGTNCGSCLPELKRLLADTDLAADCAATPPQPPARVADDRAHVPTATP
;
A
#
# COMPACT_ATOMS: atom_id res chain seq x y z
N MET A 1 -33.17 -23.43 20.79
CA MET A 1 -31.92 -22.63 20.80
C MET A 1 -32.18 -21.37 20.02
N LEU A 2 -32.27 -20.22 20.70
CA LEU A 2 -32.44 -18.92 20.06
C LEU A 2 -31.04 -18.43 19.66
N PHE A 3 -30.72 -18.44 18.38
CA PHE A 3 -29.53 -17.75 17.84
C PHE A 3 -29.76 -16.25 18.07
N ARG A 4 -29.02 -15.66 19.01
CA ARG A 4 -28.90 -14.20 19.09
C ARG A 4 -28.16 -13.74 17.83
N SER A 5 -28.81 -12.87 17.06
CA SER A 5 -28.10 -12.14 15.99
C SER A 5 -26.85 -11.50 16.59
N PRO A 6 -25.67 -11.58 15.92
CA PRO A 6 -24.49 -10.92 16.42
C PRO A 6 -24.80 -9.43 16.55
N ALA A 7 -24.54 -8.88 17.74
CA ALA A 7 -24.65 -7.45 17.94
C ALA A 7 -23.77 -6.77 16.86
N SER A 8 -24.32 -5.76 16.19
CA SER A 8 -23.58 -4.96 15.23
C SER A 8 -22.39 -4.32 15.97
N ILE A 9 -21.21 -4.86 15.77
CA ILE A 9 -19.97 -4.30 16.33
C ILE A 9 -19.59 -3.12 15.45
N ALA A 10 -19.75 -1.90 15.96
CA ALA A 10 -19.23 -0.73 15.28
C ALA A 10 -17.70 -0.83 15.19
N PRO A 11 -17.09 -0.62 14.01
CA PRO A 11 -15.65 -0.66 13.88
C PRO A 11 -15.02 0.44 14.75
N VAL A 12 -14.01 0.09 15.54
CA VAL A 12 -13.23 1.06 16.29
C VAL A 12 -12.44 1.91 15.32
N GLN A 13 -12.63 3.22 15.37
CA GLN A 13 -11.91 4.17 14.55
C GLN A 13 -10.82 4.85 15.38
N PHE A 14 -9.65 5.01 14.79
CA PHE A 14 -8.52 5.72 15.37
C PHE A 14 -8.16 6.92 14.50
N ALA A 15 -7.82 8.03 15.14
CA ALA A 15 -7.44 9.27 14.45
C ALA A 15 -6.10 9.14 13.74
N PHE A 16 -5.18 8.31 14.28
CA PHE A 16 -3.84 8.13 13.75
C PHE A 16 -3.53 6.65 13.54
N ARG A 17 -2.76 6.38 12.49
CA ARG A 17 -2.24 5.05 12.17
C ARG A 17 -0.76 5.15 11.82
N GLY A 18 -0.03 4.09 12.10
CA GLY A 18 1.39 4.06 11.83
C GLY A 18 1.99 2.68 11.95
N PHE A 19 3.30 2.64 11.91
CA PHE A 19 4.06 1.42 12.09
C PHE A 19 5.43 1.72 12.71
N ALA A 20 5.99 0.70 13.34
CA ALA A 20 7.37 0.69 13.79
C ALA A 20 8.07 -0.57 13.28
N LEU A 21 9.33 -0.40 12.87
CA LEU A 21 10.24 -1.49 12.49
C LEU A 21 11.54 -1.36 13.27
N THR A 22 12.06 -2.46 13.79
CA THR A 22 13.39 -2.49 14.43
C THR A 22 14.11 -3.79 14.13
N ARG A 23 15.45 -3.77 14.15
CA ARG A 23 16.27 -4.99 14.06
C ARG A 23 16.12 -5.85 15.33
N ALA A 24 16.05 -5.21 16.49
CA ALA A 24 15.82 -5.87 17.77
C ALA A 24 14.32 -6.08 18.04
N PRO A 25 13.94 -7.06 18.84
CA PRO A 25 12.58 -7.18 19.36
C PRO A 25 12.15 -5.92 20.07
N MET A 26 10.91 -5.47 19.85
CA MET A 26 10.34 -4.32 20.52
C MET A 26 9.03 -4.67 21.22
N SER A 27 8.75 -3.95 22.31
CA SER A 27 7.47 -4.00 23.00
C SER A 27 6.54 -2.92 22.44
N PRO A 28 5.24 -3.21 22.30
CA PRO A 28 4.28 -2.21 21.87
C PRO A 28 4.18 -1.10 22.91
N PRO A 29 4.01 0.17 22.49
CA PRO A 29 3.83 1.29 23.40
C PRO A 29 2.52 1.14 24.20
N PRO A 30 2.50 1.53 25.48
CA PRO A 30 1.30 1.47 26.30
C PRO A 30 0.18 2.36 25.75
N GLY A 31 -1.08 1.95 25.92
CA GLY A 31 -2.24 2.73 25.50
C GLY A 31 -2.48 2.76 23.99
N THR A 32 -1.80 1.91 23.23
CA THR A 32 -1.90 1.84 21.76
C THR A 32 -2.54 0.55 21.34
N TRP A 33 -3.41 0.59 20.35
CA TRP A 33 -3.77 -0.62 19.62
C TRP A 33 -2.62 -1.02 18.70
N TRP A 34 -2.29 -2.30 18.66
CA TRP A 34 -1.17 -2.78 17.86
C TRP A 34 -1.42 -4.17 17.30
N ALA A 35 -0.76 -4.45 16.18
CA ALA A 35 -0.66 -5.79 15.62
C ALA A 35 0.79 -6.07 15.23
N ARG A 36 1.28 -7.25 15.60
CA ARG A 36 2.62 -7.70 15.23
C ARG A 36 2.61 -8.21 13.79
N VAL A 37 3.59 -7.81 13.00
CA VAL A 37 3.74 -8.24 11.61
C VAL A 37 5.10 -8.86 11.38
N ALA A 38 5.12 -9.91 10.57
CA ALA A 38 6.36 -10.56 10.18
C ALA A 38 7.09 -9.70 9.15
N VAL A 39 8.36 -9.41 9.42
CA VAL A 39 9.27 -8.73 8.51
C VAL A 39 10.57 -9.51 8.49
N THR A 40 11.17 -9.70 7.33
CA THR A 40 12.42 -10.42 7.18
C THR A 40 13.53 -9.72 7.98
N ARG A 41 14.13 -10.43 8.92
CA ARG A 41 15.25 -9.95 9.77
C ARG A 41 14.90 -8.72 10.61
N ALA A 42 13.63 -8.53 10.95
CA ALA A 42 13.16 -7.39 11.74
C ALA A 42 11.90 -7.74 12.55
N SER A 43 11.62 -6.92 13.55
CA SER A 43 10.37 -6.88 14.30
C SER A 43 9.50 -5.74 13.78
N GLY A 44 8.24 -6.01 13.45
CA GLY A 44 7.30 -5.02 12.96
C GLY A 44 6.05 -4.91 13.82
N LEU A 45 5.59 -3.68 14.06
CA LEU A 45 4.31 -3.37 14.69
C LEU A 45 3.52 -2.42 13.79
N LEU A 46 2.27 -2.78 13.50
CA LEU A 46 1.27 -1.82 13.05
C LEU A 46 0.65 -1.18 14.29
N LEU A 47 0.35 0.10 14.22
CA LEU A 47 -0.09 0.90 15.35
C LEU A 47 -1.34 1.71 14.98
N ALA A 48 -2.27 1.84 15.94
CA ALA A 48 -3.40 2.75 15.83
C ALA A 48 -3.68 3.40 17.18
N THR A 49 -3.99 4.70 17.17
CA THR A 49 -4.13 5.51 18.37
C THR A 49 -4.96 6.76 18.11
N ASN A 50 -5.44 7.38 19.20
CA ASN A 50 -6.05 8.71 19.17
C ASN A 50 -5.10 9.81 19.69
N GLU A 51 -3.87 9.45 20.08
CA GLU A 51 -2.86 10.41 20.53
C GLU A 51 -2.11 10.99 19.34
N GLY A 52 -1.91 12.31 19.35
CA GLY A 52 -1.27 13.06 18.27
C GLY A 52 0.26 12.85 18.17
N PRO A 53 0.86 13.39 17.10
CA PRO A 53 2.28 13.20 16.78
C PRO A 53 3.26 13.70 17.87
N GLU A 54 2.85 14.69 18.65
CA GLU A 54 3.67 15.27 19.73
C GLU A 54 4.03 14.24 20.81
N VAL A 55 3.09 13.37 21.17
CA VAL A 55 3.31 12.29 22.14
C VAL A 55 4.28 11.25 21.59
N TRP A 56 4.21 11.01 20.28
CA TRP A 56 4.93 9.95 19.62
C TRP A 56 6.42 10.22 19.46
N ARG A 57 6.83 11.48 19.47
CA ARG A 57 8.26 11.84 19.45
C ARG A 57 9.02 11.24 20.62
N GLY A 58 8.45 11.35 21.83
CA GLY A 58 9.04 10.74 23.03
C GLY A 58 9.07 9.22 22.96
N ARG A 59 7.99 8.61 22.50
CA ARG A 59 7.89 7.15 22.36
C ARG A 59 8.83 6.60 21.30
N ALA A 60 8.99 7.28 20.17
CA ALA A 60 9.93 6.89 19.13
C ALA A 60 11.37 6.87 19.65
N ARG A 61 11.76 7.87 20.45
CA ARG A 61 13.07 7.91 21.10
C ARG A 61 13.29 6.78 22.11
N GLN A 62 12.26 6.39 22.84
CA GLN A 62 12.33 5.23 23.73
C GLN A 62 12.50 3.91 22.97
N MET A 63 11.89 3.79 21.79
CA MET A 63 11.92 2.58 20.98
C MET A 63 13.16 2.45 20.11
N LEU A 64 13.66 3.57 19.58
CA LEU A 64 14.69 3.61 18.53
C LEU A 64 16.03 4.20 18.99
N GLY A 65 16.06 4.79 20.21
CA GLY A 65 17.21 5.54 20.69
C GLY A 65 17.09 7.05 20.45
N THR A 66 18.09 7.81 20.86
CA THR A 66 18.06 9.28 20.86
C THR A 66 18.58 9.91 19.57
N GLU A 67 19.43 9.20 18.83
CA GLU A 67 20.00 9.66 17.56
C GLU A 67 19.07 9.29 16.42
N LEU A 68 18.11 10.16 16.12
CA LEU A 68 17.08 9.93 15.11
C LEU A 68 17.16 11.00 14.03
N ALA A 69 17.02 10.57 12.76
CA ALA A 69 16.57 11.45 11.70
C ALA A 69 15.04 11.59 11.84
N GLU A 70 14.55 12.81 12.01
CA GLU A 70 13.13 13.08 12.28
C GLU A 70 12.52 13.98 11.20
N TYR A 71 11.27 13.72 10.87
CA TYR A 71 10.41 14.60 10.07
C TYR A 71 9.08 14.81 10.81
N VAL A 72 8.68 16.06 10.97
CA VAL A 72 7.44 16.46 11.66
C VAL A 72 6.66 17.41 10.77
N ASP A 73 5.40 17.11 10.54
CA ASP A 73 4.42 18.01 9.93
C ASP A 73 3.20 18.08 10.85
N GLN A 74 3.17 19.12 11.67
CA GLN A 74 2.09 19.31 12.65
C GLN A 74 0.75 19.59 12.00
N GLN A 75 0.74 20.29 10.85
CA GLN A 75 -0.51 20.63 10.17
C GLN A 75 -1.18 19.40 9.58
N ARG A 76 -0.39 18.45 9.10
CA ARG A 76 -0.87 17.18 8.54
C ARG A 76 -0.93 16.06 9.56
N GLY A 77 -0.56 16.31 10.81
CA GLY A 77 -0.52 15.29 11.84
C GLY A 77 0.45 14.14 11.53
N VAL A 78 1.64 14.45 10.98
CA VAL A 78 2.62 13.44 10.56
C VAL A 78 3.87 13.54 11.41
N TYR A 79 4.33 12.40 11.91
CA TYR A 79 5.64 12.23 12.54
C TYR A 79 6.33 11.00 11.95
N ARG A 80 7.60 11.15 11.59
CA ARG A 80 8.44 10.07 11.06
C ARG A 80 9.81 10.16 11.69
N ALA A 81 10.36 9.00 12.06
CA ALA A 81 11.69 8.89 12.62
C ALA A 81 12.40 7.65 12.07
N ALA A 82 13.70 7.76 11.92
CA ALA A 82 14.57 6.65 11.53
C ALA A 82 15.88 6.69 12.31
N SER A 83 16.35 5.52 12.73
CA SER A 83 17.65 5.32 13.34
C SER A 83 18.58 4.56 12.40
N PHE A 84 19.85 4.94 12.41
CA PHE A 84 20.88 4.33 11.58
C PHE A 84 22.10 3.95 12.43
N ALA A 85 22.74 2.84 12.10
CA ALA A 85 24.03 2.44 12.65
C ALA A 85 24.92 1.92 11.52
N ALA A 86 26.15 2.41 11.44
CA ALA A 86 27.11 2.04 10.42
C ALA A 86 26.57 2.10 8.98
N GLY A 87 25.66 3.04 8.70
CA GLY A 87 25.06 3.19 7.39
C GLY A 87 23.81 2.36 7.14
N GLU A 88 23.47 1.43 8.02
CA GLU A 88 22.27 0.59 7.94
C GLU A 88 21.08 1.21 8.68
N LEU A 89 19.87 1.00 8.15
CA LEU A 89 18.63 1.35 8.83
C LEU A 89 18.37 0.33 9.95
N THR A 90 18.44 0.77 11.20
CA THR A 90 18.27 -0.07 12.40
C THR A 90 16.86 -0.01 12.98
N GLY A 91 16.17 1.10 12.76
CA GLY A 91 14.80 1.27 13.19
C GLY A 91 14.09 2.39 12.45
N CYS A 92 12.78 2.31 12.36
CA CYS A 92 11.95 3.41 11.90
C CYS A 92 10.59 3.40 12.59
N PHE A 93 10.02 4.58 12.72
CA PHE A 93 8.72 4.83 13.30
C PHE A 93 7.98 5.88 12.46
N PHE A 94 6.83 5.52 11.95
CA PHE A 94 6.02 6.40 11.12
C PHE A 94 4.59 6.41 11.63
N ILE A 95 4.03 7.60 11.85
CA ILE A 95 2.64 7.78 12.22
C ILE A 95 2.06 9.00 11.48
N GLY A 96 0.80 8.92 11.11
CA GLY A 96 0.07 9.99 10.43
C GLY A 96 -1.43 9.85 10.62
N ALA A 97 -2.18 10.85 10.20
CA ALA A 97 -3.64 10.80 10.18
C ALA A 97 -4.12 9.52 9.46
N ALA A 98 -5.21 8.93 9.94
CA ALA A 98 -5.68 7.63 9.47
C ALA A 98 -5.98 7.61 7.96
N GLU A 99 -6.37 8.76 7.39
CA GLU A 99 -6.65 8.93 5.95
C GLU A 99 -5.36 9.00 5.11
N THR A 100 -4.25 9.44 5.71
CA THR A 100 -2.95 9.61 5.05
C THR A 100 -1.88 8.71 5.67
N ALA A 101 -2.28 7.54 6.15
CA ALA A 101 -1.38 6.60 6.82
C ALA A 101 -0.14 6.31 5.94
N PRO A 102 1.04 6.27 6.55
CA PRO A 102 2.28 6.06 5.82
C PRO A 102 2.31 4.70 5.12
N GLN A 103 2.98 4.66 3.97
CA GLN A 103 3.08 3.45 3.15
C GLN A 103 4.10 2.48 3.75
N TRP A 104 3.60 1.48 4.41
CA TRP A 104 4.34 0.41 5.06
C TRP A 104 5.26 -0.39 4.13
N ASP A 105 4.77 -0.78 2.94
CA ASP A 105 5.50 -1.69 2.06
C ASP A 105 6.79 -1.10 1.50
N ALA A 106 6.78 0.20 1.16
CA ALA A 106 7.97 0.89 0.69
C ALA A 106 9.08 0.86 1.76
N VAL A 107 8.74 1.18 3.01
CA VAL A 107 9.70 1.18 4.11
C VAL A 107 10.17 -0.22 4.48
N LYS A 108 9.28 -1.21 4.43
CA LYS A 108 9.62 -2.62 4.67
C LYS A 108 10.69 -3.13 3.70
N THR A 109 10.60 -2.76 2.43
CA THR A 109 11.61 -3.14 1.42
C THR A 109 12.95 -2.45 1.66
N LEU A 110 12.94 -1.17 2.01
CA LEU A 110 14.18 -0.46 2.40
C LEU A 110 14.81 -1.08 3.65
N PHE A 111 13.98 -1.54 4.59
CA PHE A 111 14.44 -2.20 5.80
C PHE A 111 15.06 -3.58 5.53
N ALA A 112 14.65 -4.25 4.47
CA ALA A 112 15.23 -5.52 4.05
C ALA A 112 16.60 -5.35 3.36
N ALA A 113 16.91 -4.17 2.81
CA ALA A 113 18.21 -3.86 2.23
C ALA A 113 19.30 -3.80 3.32
N GLN A 114 20.49 -4.31 3.01
CA GLN A 114 21.62 -4.28 3.95
C GLN A 114 22.21 -2.87 4.12
N THR A 115 22.29 -2.13 3.03
CA THR A 115 22.76 -0.74 3.02
C THR A 115 21.78 0.12 2.25
N LEU A 116 21.52 1.33 2.73
CA LEU A 116 20.72 2.32 2.04
C LEU A 116 21.61 3.30 1.30
N ALA A 117 21.37 3.47 0.02
CA ALA A 117 21.97 4.55 -0.74
C ALA A 117 21.53 5.91 -0.18
N ASP A 118 22.33 6.95 -0.37
CA ASP A 118 22.08 8.27 0.24
C ASP A 118 20.78 8.92 -0.24
N ASP A 119 20.38 8.67 -1.47
CA ASP A 119 19.09 9.10 -2.02
C ASP A 119 17.92 8.39 -1.34
N ALA A 120 18.00 7.07 -1.12
CA ALA A 120 17.00 6.31 -0.39
C ALA A 120 16.86 6.78 1.06
N ARG A 121 17.98 7.17 1.72
CA ARG A 121 17.95 7.76 3.07
C ARG A 121 17.23 9.10 3.10
N ARG A 122 17.46 9.96 2.10
CA ARG A 122 16.80 11.27 1.99
C ARG A 122 15.30 11.13 1.76
N VAL A 123 14.87 10.19 0.93
CA VAL A 123 13.45 10.00 0.62
C VAL A 123 12.70 9.18 1.66
N LEU A 124 13.40 8.39 2.50
CA LEU A 124 12.77 7.56 3.53
C LEU A 124 11.79 8.37 4.41
N LEU A 125 12.24 9.50 4.93
CA LEU A 125 11.42 10.34 5.81
C LEU A 125 10.39 11.19 5.06
N THR A 126 10.53 11.38 3.76
CA THR A 126 9.52 12.08 2.97
C THR A 126 8.25 11.24 2.79
N GLY A 127 8.37 9.91 2.97
CA GLY A 127 7.30 8.93 2.74
C GLY A 127 6.91 8.81 1.27
N ARG A 128 7.69 9.39 0.38
CA ARG A 128 7.58 9.14 -1.06
C ARG A 128 8.46 7.95 -1.41
N PRO A 129 7.99 7.01 -2.22
CA PRO A 129 8.87 6.00 -2.76
C PRO A 129 9.98 6.69 -3.58
N ALA A 130 11.22 6.18 -3.53
CA ALA A 130 12.25 6.58 -4.48
C ALA A 130 11.77 6.32 -5.92
N GLU A 131 12.24 7.10 -6.88
CA GLU A 131 11.90 6.86 -8.29
C GLU A 131 12.24 5.41 -8.66
N GLY A 132 11.26 4.69 -9.24
CA GLY A 132 11.36 3.25 -9.50
C GLY A 132 10.79 2.36 -8.39
N PHE A 133 10.36 2.89 -7.27
CA PHE A 133 9.69 2.15 -6.22
C PHE A 133 8.19 2.05 -6.54
N PHE A 134 7.77 0.94 -7.13
CA PHE A 134 6.33 0.68 -7.32
C PHE A 134 5.69 0.41 -5.95
N SER A 135 4.77 1.26 -5.55
CA SER A 135 3.88 0.94 -4.43
C SER A 135 3.18 -0.38 -4.73
N ALA A 136 3.29 -1.34 -3.81
CA ALA A 136 2.58 -2.62 -3.96
C ALA A 136 1.05 -2.44 -4.03
N GLY A 137 0.55 -1.22 -3.79
CA GLY A 137 -0.86 -0.91 -3.72
C GLY A 137 -1.53 -1.50 -2.46
N PRO A 138 -2.85 -1.51 -2.40
CA PRO A 138 -3.59 -2.15 -1.31
C PRO A 138 -3.18 -3.62 -1.16
N ILE A 139 -2.99 -4.07 0.08
CA ILE A 139 -2.65 -5.47 0.37
C ILE A 139 -3.86 -6.35 0.03
N VAL A 140 -3.65 -7.32 -0.85
CA VAL A 140 -4.62 -8.32 -1.26
C VAL A 140 -4.42 -9.61 -0.47
N CYS A 141 -3.19 -10.10 -0.40
CA CYS A 141 -2.85 -11.27 0.41
C CYS A 141 -2.18 -10.85 1.72
N ALA A 142 -2.92 -10.86 2.83
CA ALA A 142 -2.40 -10.49 4.14
C ALA A 142 -1.36 -11.49 4.68
N CYS A 143 -1.51 -12.79 4.38
CA CYS A 143 -0.59 -13.84 4.84
C CYS A 143 0.84 -13.63 4.37
N PHE A 144 1.01 -13.17 3.14
CA PHE A 144 2.32 -12.97 2.50
C PHE A 144 2.59 -11.51 2.15
N SER A 145 1.75 -10.58 2.62
CA SER A 145 1.88 -9.14 2.37
C SER A 145 2.01 -8.78 0.88
N VAL A 146 1.22 -9.46 0.03
CA VAL A 146 1.25 -9.22 -1.42
C VAL A 146 0.21 -8.17 -1.80
N GLY A 147 0.67 -7.08 -2.40
CA GLY A 147 -0.18 -5.96 -2.84
C GLY A 147 -0.72 -6.12 -4.25
N MET A 148 -1.75 -5.35 -4.55
CA MET A 148 -2.44 -5.37 -5.84
C MET A 148 -1.52 -5.10 -7.03
N ALA A 149 -0.60 -4.13 -6.93
CA ALA A 149 0.32 -3.81 -8.01
C ALA A 149 1.27 -4.98 -8.33
N THR A 150 1.76 -5.69 -7.29
CA THR A 150 2.61 -6.86 -7.45
C THR A 150 1.85 -8.00 -8.14
N ILE A 151 0.56 -8.20 -7.79
CA ILE A 151 -0.28 -9.22 -8.44
C ILE A 151 -0.53 -8.85 -9.91
N ARG A 152 -0.87 -7.59 -10.22
CA ARG A 152 -1.04 -7.13 -11.60
C ARG A 152 0.24 -7.28 -12.43
N ALA A 153 1.40 -6.98 -11.85
CA ALA A 153 2.68 -7.20 -12.53
C ALA A 153 2.92 -8.69 -12.84
N ALA A 154 2.57 -9.61 -11.93
CA ALA A 154 2.66 -11.05 -12.18
C ALA A 154 1.69 -11.50 -13.28
N ILE A 155 0.46 -10.97 -13.31
CA ILE A 155 -0.52 -11.25 -14.37
C ILE A 155 0.03 -10.76 -15.72
N GLN A 156 0.55 -9.54 -15.79
CA GLN A 156 1.19 -8.99 -16.99
C GLN A 156 2.41 -9.80 -17.45
N ALA A 157 3.12 -10.42 -16.50
CA ALA A 157 4.24 -11.33 -16.78
C ALA A 157 3.80 -12.74 -17.20
N GLY A 158 2.49 -13.01 -17.29
CA GLY A 158 1.93 -14.27 -17.78
C GLY A 158 1.31 -15.19 -16.73
N ALA A 159 1.13 -14.76 -15.50
CA ALA A 159 0.40 -15.54 -14.49
C ALA A 159 -1.11 -15.51 -14.77
N ALA A 160 -1.60 -16.43 -15.59
CA ALA A 160 -2.98 -16.45 -16.09
C ALA A 160 -3.99 -17.16 -15.16
N SER A 161 -3.58 -17.59 -13.97
CA SER A 161 -4.48 -18.25 -13.02
C SER A 161 -4.12 -17.91 -11.57
N ALA A 162 -5.06 -18.14 -10.65
CA ALA A 162 -4.80 -17.95 -9.22
C ALA A 162 -3.70 -18.87 -8.70
N GLU A 163 -3.57 -20.07 -9.26
CA GLU A 163 -2.53 -21.03 -8.94
C GLU A 163 -1.15 -20.52 -9.41
N ALA A 164 -1.05 -20.00 -10.64
CA ALA A 164 0.18 -19.41 -11.16
C ALA A 164 0.62 -18.17 -10.35
N ILE A 165 -0.33 -17.34 -9.90
CA ILE A 165 -0.06 -16.26 -8.96
C ILE A 165 0.43 -16.82 -7.62
N GLY A 166 -0.15 -17.92 -7.16
CA GLY A 166 0.26 -18.63 -5.94
C GLY A 166 1.68 -19.16 -6.02
N GLU A 167 2.08 -19.74 -7.14
CA GLU A 167 3.44 -20.21 -7.39
C GLU A 167 4.45 -19.06 -7.41
N ALA A 168 4.13 -17.97 -8.09
CA ALA A 168 5.02 -16.83 -8.23
C ALA A 168 5.14 -15.98 -6.94
N LEU A 169 4.03 -15.76 -6.22
CA LEU A 169 3.93 -14.78 -5.14
C LEU A 169 3.50 -15.39 -3.79
N ARG A 170 3.17 -16.67 -3.74
CA ARG A 170 2.55 -17.36 -2.62
C ARG A 170 1.16 -16.83 -2.23
N ALA A 171 0.60 -15.88 -2.96
CA ALA A 171 -0.73 -15.35 -2.70
C ALA A 171 -1.79 -16.43 -2.95
N GLY A 172 -2.73 -16.61 -2.03
CA GLY A 172 -3.76 -17.65 -2.11
C GLY A 172 -3.38 -19.02 -1.56
N THR A 173 -2.10 -19.28 -1.26
CA THR A 173 -1.60 -20.61 -0.90
C THR A 173 -1.71 -20.96 0.58
N ASN A 174 -2.14 -20.03 1.45
CA ASN A 174 -2.30 -20.28 2.88
C ASN A 174 -3.78 -20.30 3.28
N CYS A 175 -4.34 -19.20 3.74
CA CYS A 175 -5.73 -19.16 4.23
C CYS A 175 -6.79 -19.10 3.12
N GLY A 176 -6.42 -18.77 1.89
CA GLY A 176 -7.31 -18.70 0.73
C GLY A 176 -8.25 -17.49 0.71
N SER A 177 -8.26 -16.63 1.72
CA SER A 177 -9.20 -15.49 1.81
C SER A 177 -9.04 -14.46 0.68
N CYS A 178 -7.87 -14.39 0.04
CA CYS A 178 -7.62 -13.50 -1.09
C CYS A 178 -7.99 -14.11 -2.46
N LEU A 179 -8.34 -15.41 -2.56
CA LEU A 179 -8.67 -16.06 -3.82
C LEU A 179 -9.77 -15.37 -4.62
N PRO A 180 -10.89 -14.89 -4.01
CA PRO A 180 -11.91 -14.16 -4.76
C PRO A 180 -11.36 -12.91 -5.43
N GLU A 181 -10.50 -12.16 -4.74
CA GLU A 181 -9.89 -10.93 -5.26
C GLU A 181 -8.85 -11.25 -6.36
N LEU A 182 -8.05 -12.32 -6.23
CA LEU A 182 -7.15 -12.76 -7.29
C LEU A 182 -7.91 -13.10 -8.58
N LYS A 183 -9.03 -13.81 -8.47
CA LYS A 183 -9.89 -14.13 -9.62
C LYS A 183 -10.48 -12.87 -10.26
N ARG A 184 -10.89 -11.90 -9.44
CA ARG A 184 -11.40 -10.61 -9.96
C ARG A 184 -10.32 -9.86 -10.74
N LEU A 185 -9.10 -9.77 -10.21
CA LEU A 185 -7.99 -9.09 -10.87
C LEU A 185 -7.58 -9.75 -12.20
N LEU A 186 -7.66 -11.08 -12.30
CA LEU A 186 -7.46 -11.82 -13.54
C LEU A 186 -8.54 -11.45 -14.56
N ALA A 187 -9.82 -11.48 -14.17
CA ALA A 187 -10.93 -11.14 -15.05
C ALA A 187 -10.89 -9.67 -15.53
N ASP A 188 -10.52 -8.73 -14.65
CA ASP A 188 -10.36 -7.31 -15.02
C ASP A 188 -9.25 -7.11 -16.07
N THR A 189 -8.22 -7.94 -16.04
CA THR A 189 -7.11 -7.88 -17.01
C THR A 189 -7.50 -8.46 -18.37
N ASP A 190 -8.27 -9.53 -18.38
CA ASP A 190 -8.80 -10.12 -19.63
C ASP A 190 -9.75 -9.16 -20.36
N LEU A 191 -10.64 -8.47 -19.63
CA LEU A 191 -11.52 -7.44 -20.19
C LEU A 191 -10.74 -6.25 -20.79
N ALA A 192 -9.64 -5.85 -20.16
CA ALA A 192 -8.80 -4.76 -20.68
C ALA A 192 -8.04 -5.17 -21.96
N ALA A 193 -7.65 -6.43 -22.08
CA ALA A 193 -7.01 -6.97 -23.28
C ALA A 193 -8.01 -7.05 -24.47
N ASP A 194 -9.25 -7.45 -24.22
CA ASP A 194 -10.31 -7.49 -25.24
C ASP A 194 -10.70 -6.09 -25.74
N CYS A 195 -10.76 -5.09 -24.86
CA CYS A 195 -11.00 -3.70 -25.25
C CYS A 195 -9.86 -3.10 -26.10
N ALA A 196 -8.63 -3.53 -25.88
CA ALA A 196 -7.47 -3.08 -26.66
C ALA A 196 -7.38 -3.74 -28.05
N ALA A 197 -8.01 -4.90 -28.23
CA ALA A 197 -8.00 -5.65 -29.48
C ALA A 197 -9.07 -5.19 -30.51
N THR A 198 -10.00 -4.32 -30.11
CA THR A 198 -11.01 -3.77 -31.06
C THR A 198 -10.50 -2.44 -31.62
N PRO A 199 -10.08 -2.38 -32.91
CA PRO A 199 -9.70 -1.12 -33.51
C PRO A 199 -10.92 -0.17 -33.56
N PRO A 200 -10.71 1.14 -33.35
CA PRO A 200 -11.81 2.10 -33.41
C PRO A 200 -12.47 2.04 -34.80
N GLN A 201 -13.76 1.70 -34.82
CA GLN A 201 -14.53 1.80 -36.04
C GLN A 201 -14.56 3.28 -36.48
N PRO A 202 -14.25 3.58 -37.76
CA PRO A 202 -14.39 4.93 -38.27
C PRO A 202 -15.85 5.38 -38.15
N PRO A 203 -16.10 6.65 -37.79
CA PRO A 203 -17.46 7.15 -37.70
C PRO A 203 -18.19 6.94 -39.03
N ALA A 204 -19.40 6.37 -38.93
CA ALA A 204 -20.28 6.20 -40.10
C ALA A 204 -20.41 7.55 -40.83
N ARG A 205 -20.09 7.57 -42.13
CA ARG A 205 -20.25 8.76 -42.94
C ARG A 205 -21.72 9.12 -42.92
N VAL A 206 -22.05 10.26 -42.32
CA VAL A 206 -23.36 10.91 -42.50
C VAL A 206 -23.44 11.29 -43.95
N ALA A 207 -24.38 10.66 -44.66
CA ALA A 207 -24.67 11.01 -46.05
C ALA A 207 -25.10 12.50 -46.10
N ASP A 208 -24.33 13.30 -46.83
CA ASP A 208 -24.60 14.70 -47.08
C ASP A 208 -25.78 14.80 -48.04
N ASP A 209 -26.99 14.93 -47.51
CA ASP A 209 -28.21 15.13 -48.26
C ASP A 209 -28.37 16.62 -48.62
N ARG A 210 -27.43 17.12 -49.45
CA ARG A 210 -27.54 18.40 -50.14
C ARG A 210 -27.89 18.18 -51.57
N ALA A 211 -29.16 17.93 -51.82
CA ALA A 211 -29.66 17.94 -53.15
C ALA A 211 -30.89 18.85 -53.25
N HIS A 212 -30.73 19.81 -54.11
CA HIS A 212 -31.78 20.46 -54.93
C HIS A 212 -32.41 21.73 -54.35
N VAL A 213 -31.78 22.87 -54.66
CA VAL A 213 -32.44 24.15 -54.78
C VAL A 213 -32.88 24.32 -56.24
N PRO A 214 -34.16 24.49 -56.55
CA PRO A 214 -34.60 24.82 -57.93
C PRO A 214 -34.36 26.30 -58.15
N THR A 215 -33.57 26.61 -59.20
CA THR A 215 -33.42 27.94 -59.77
C THR A 215 -34.73 28.36 -60.49
N ALA A 216 -35.36 29.40 -60.01
CA ALA A 216 -36.38 30.14 -60.78
C ALA A 216 -35.69 31.22 -61.64
N THR A 217 -35.98 31.23 -62.97
CA THR A 217 -35.62 32.26 -63.93
C THR A 217 -36.92 32.88 -64.48
N PRO A 218 -36.86 34.00 -65.11
CA PRO A 218 -37.26 35.36 -64.67
C PRO A 218 -38.70 35.66 -64.96
#